data_8b64568dd2b6d2f6ddbf3efb7001c6d6
#
_entry.id   8b64568dd2b6d2f6ddbf3efb7001c6d6
#
_cell.length_a   1.000
_cell.length_b   1.000
_cell.length_c   1.000
_cell.angle_alpha   90.00
_cell.angle_beta   90.00
_cell.angle_gamma   90.00
#
_symmetry.space_group_name_H-M   'P 1'
#
loop_
_entity.id
_entity.type
_entity.pdbx_description
1 polymer ?
#
loop_
_entity_poly.entity_id
_entity_poly.type
_entity_poly.pdbx_seq_one_letter_code
_entity_poly.pdbx_strand_id
1 'polypeptide(L)'
;GNSTKGNDCSGFTQTIFKANGIQIPRDARQQALEGVEIHPDEKWSNIFPGDLLFFGTNDRVTHVGISIGKKDFIHQGGMVSINSLDENSSNFSPRRLETFLFIRRLDHL
;
A
#
# COMPACT_ATOMS: atom_id res chain seq x y z
N GLY A 1 21.96 3.25 6.50
CA GLY A 1 21.23 3.68 5.95
C GLY A 1 20.17 4.44 6.71
N ASN A 2 20.14 5.66 6.50
CA ASN A 2 19.15 6.49 7.14
C ASN A 2 17.95 6.68 6.26
N SER A 3 17.43 5.56 5.78
CA SER A 3 16.24 5.66 4.98
C SER A 3 15.11 6.19 5.84
N THR A 4 14.34 7.07 5.26
CA THR A 4 13.13 7.56 5.90
C THR A 4 12.10 6.45 5.95
N LYS A 5 11.06 6.64 6.73
CA LYS A 5 9.97 5.67 6.77
C LYS A 5 9.37 5.45 5.39
N GLY A 6 9.32 6.49 4.55
CA GLY A 6 8.81 6.36 3.19
C GLY A 6 9.67 5.43 2.35
N ASN A 7 10.99 5.50 2.51
CA ASN A 7 11.89 4.61 1.79
C ASN A 7 11.77 3.18 2.29
N ASP A 8 11.57 2.98 3.59
CA ASP A 8 11.42 1.65 4.16
C ASP A 8 10.17 0.96 3.62
N CYS A 9 9.05 1.66 3.53
CA CYS A 9 7.80 1.06 3.07
C CYS A 9 7.88 0.69 1.59
N SER A 10 8.44 1.55 0.76
CA SER A 10 8.57 1.27 -0.67
C SER A 10 9.61 0.19 -0.94
N GLY A 11 10.69 0.16 -0.14
CA GLY A 11 11.68 -0.90 -0.24
C GLY A 11 11.11 -2.27 0.13
N PHE A 12 10.30 -2.31 1.18
CA PHE A 12 9.61 -3.54 1.57
C PHE A 12 8.71 -4.03 0.45
N THR A 13 7.90 -3.13 -0.12
CA THR A 13 7.00 -3.45 -1.23
C THR A 13 7.78 -3.97 -2.43
N GLN A 14 8.86 -3.28 -2.79
CA GLN A 14 9.70 -3.68 -3.91
C GLN A 14 10.28 -5.09 -3.69
N THR A 15 10.75 -5.37 -2.48
CA THR A 15 11.33 -6.66 -2.14
C THR A 15 10.32 -7.80 -2.27
N ILE A 16 9.11 -7.59 -1.77
CA ILE A 16 8.05 -8.60 -1.87
C ILE A 16 7.72 -8.90 -3.34
N PHE A 17 7.57 -7.86 -4.14
CA PHE A 17 7.23 -8.05 -5.57
C PHE A 17 8.37 -8.70 -6.33
N LYS A 18 9.60 -8.31 -6.03
CA LYS A 18 10.78 -8.91 -6.66
C LYS A 18 10.87 -10.41 -6.35
N ALA A 19 10.54 -10.80 -5.12
CA ALA A 19 10.53 -12.21 -4.73
C ALA A 19 9.51 -13.01 -5.52
N ASN A 20 8.52 -12.34 -6.10
CA ASN A 20 7.49 -12.96 -6.95
C ASN A 20 7.73 -12.71 -8.44
N GLY A 21 8.94 -12.28 -8.79
CA GLY A 21 9.32 -12.08 -10.18
C GLY A 21 8.81 -10.80 -10.81
N ILE A 22 8.34 -9.86 -10.02
CA ILE A 22 7.78 -8.61 -10.52
C ILE A 22 8.67 -7.45 -10.11
N GLN A 23 9.14 -6.69 -11.10
CA GLN A 23 9.96 -5.52 -10.82
C GLN A 23 9.12 -4.27 -10.81
N ILE A 24 9.25 -3.49 -9.73
CA ILE A 24 8.59 -2.20 -9.59
C ILE A 24 9.63 -1.17 -9.15
N PRO A 25 9.34 0.12 -9.35
CA PRO A 25 10.27 1.17 -8.92
C PRO A 25 10.55 1.12 -7.42
N ARG A 26 11.69 1.66 -7.03
CA ARG A 26 12.11 1.67 -5.62
C ARG A 26 11.35 2.71 -4.79
N ASP A 27 10.93 3.80 -5.40
CA ASP A 27 10.30 4.95 -4.72
C ASP A 27 8.79 4.81 -4.74
N ALA A 28 8.14 5.09 -3.59
CA ALA A 28 6.68 4.99 -3.48
C ALA A 28 5.96 5.89 -4.49
N ARG A 29 6.48 7.07 -4.76
CA ARG A 29 5.87 7.98 -5.74
C ARG A 29 5.89 7.40 -7.14
N GLN A 30 6.95 6.69 -7.49
CA GLN A 30 7.07 6.04 -8.79
C GLN A 30 6.20 4.80 -8.82
N GLN A 31 6.13 4.04 -7.72
CA GLN A 31 5.24 2.89 -7.64
C GLN A 31 3.79 3.30 -7.85
N ALA A 32 3.44 4.50 -7.40
CA ALA A 32 2.08 5.03 -7.51
C ALA A 32 1.66 5.31 -8.95
N LEU A 33 2.60 5.27 -9.89
CA LEU A 33 2.32 5.47 -11.31
C LEU A 33 2.20 4.16 -12.08
N GLU A 34 2.42 3.02 -11.41
CA GLU A 34 2.40 1.72 -12.05
C GLU A 34 0.99 1.14 -12.10
N GLY A 35 0.74 0.33 -13.13
CA GLY A 35 -0.53 -0.38 -13.25
C GLY A 35 -1.72 0.53 -13.48
N VAL A 36 -2.87 0.09 -13.02
CA VAL A 36 -4.12 0.83 -13.17
C VAL A 36 -4.69 1.19 -11.81
N GLU A 37 -5.33 2.34 -11.75
CA GLU A 37 -5.99 2.78 -10.52
C GLU A 37 -7.28 1.98 -10.33
N ILE A 38 -7.50 1.49 -9.11
CA ILE A 38 -8.70 0.75 -8.74
C ILE A 38 -9.49 1.58 -7.74
N HIS A 39 -10.76 1.78 -8.05
CA HIS A 39 -11.65 2.51 -7.15
C HIS A 39 -12.41 1.48 -6.31
N PRO A 40 -12.20 1.46 -4.99
CA PRO A 40 -12.87 0.45 -4.16
C PRO A 40 -14.38 0.67 -4.17
N ASP A 41 -15.12 -0.44 -4.20
CA ASP A 41 -16.56 -0.37 -4.05
C ASP A 41 -16.89 -0.13 -2.57
N GLU A 42 -18.18 -0.06 -2.25
CA GLU A 42 -18.65 0.30 -0.92
C GLU A 42 -18.06 -0.59 0.18
N LYS A 43 -17.90 -1.88 -0.11
CA LYS A 43 -17.40 -2.86 0.85
C LYS A 43 -15.95 -3.29 0.58
N TRP A 44 -15.30 -2.66 -0.38
CA TRP A 44 -13.94 -3.00 -0.81
C TRP A 44 -13.81 -4.46 -1.28
N SER A 45 -14.93 -5.03 -1.76
CA SER A 45 -14.92 -6.42 -2.23
C SER A 45 -14.14 -6.61 -3.52
N ASN A 46 -13.87 -5.53 -4.25
CA ASN A 46 -13.09 -5.56 -5.47
C ASN A 46 -11.60 -5.29 -5.24
N ILE A 47 -11.16 -5.22 -3.99
CA ILE A 47 -9.74 -5.03 -3.66
C ILE A 47 -9.17 -6.39 -3.31
N PHE A 48 -8.13 -6.81 -4.03
CA PHE A 48 -7.56 -8.15 -3.95
C PHE A 48 -6.16 -8.14 -3.37
N PRO A 49 -5.72 -9.27 -2.80
CA PRO A 49 -4.33 -9.37 -2.34
C PRO A 49 -3.36 -9.02 -3.47
N GLY A 50 -2.37 -8.20 -3.15
CA GLY A 50 -1.40 -7.72 -4.13
C GLY A 50 -1.67 -6.33 -4.65
N ASP A 51 -2.88 -5.80 -4.46
CA ASP A 51 -3.14 -4.41 -4.81
C ASP A 51 -2.33 -3.50 -3.90
N LEU A 52 -1.89 -2.35 -4.43
CA LEU A 52 -1.07 -1.41 -3.67
C LEU A 52 -1.92 -0.26 -3.16
N LEU A 53 -1.89 -0.03 -1.85
CA LEU A 53 -2.55 1.10 -1.23
C LEU A 53 -1.54 2.20 -1.00
N PHE A 54 -1.87 3.41 -1.42
CA PHE A 54 -0.98 4.56 -1.28
C PHE A 54 -1.57 5.56 -0.30
N PHE A 55 -0.69 6.14 0.51
CA PHE A 55 -1.06 7.06 1.58
C PHE A 55 -0.19 8.32 1.48
N GLY A 56 -0.71 9.41 2.00
CA GLY A 56 0.05 10.64 2.01
C GLY A 56 -0.77 11.82 2.48
N THR A 57 -0.18 13.01 2.36
CA THR A 57 -0.83 14.26 2.72
C THR A 57 -0.67 15.25 1.59
N ASN A 58 -1.66 16.15 1.44
CA ASN A 58 -1.65 17.17 0.38
C ASN A 58 -1.43 16.55 -1.01
N ASP A 59 -2.06 15.40 -1.26
CA ASP A 59 -1.96 14.66 -2.51
C ASP A 59 -0.55 14.17 -2.84
N ARG A 60 0.33 14.17 -1.86
CA ARG A 60 1.70 13.69 -2.02
C ARG A 60 1.84 12.32 -1.39
N VAL A 61 2.26 11.33 -2.19
CA VAL A 61 2.46 9.96 -1.70
C VAL A 61 3.68 9.91 -0.78
N THR A 62 3.46 9.40 0.44
CA THR A 62 4.53 9.26 1.43
C THR A 62 4.63 7.85 1.98
N HIS A 63 3.67 6.97 1.66
CA HIS A 63 3.64 5.62 2.22
C HIS A 63 2.89 4.68 1.27
N VAL A 64 3.25 3.40 1.31
CA VAL A 64 2.62 2.37 0.50
C VAL A 64 2.47 1.10 1.32
N GLY A 65 1.37 0.37 1.08
CA GLY A 65 1.14 -0.95 1.66
C GLY A 65 0.62 -1.89 0.61
N ILE A 66 0.65 -3.20 0.90
CA ILE A 66 0.19 -4.24 0.00
C ILE A 66 -1.09 -4.83 0.57
N SER A 67 -2.16 -4.79 -0.20
CA SER A 67 -3.44 -5.38 0.22
C SER A 67 -3.28 -6.88 0.47
N ILE A 68 -3.93 -7.37 1.51
CA ILE A 68 -4.10 -8.80 1.73
C ILE A 68 -5.58 -9.16 1.60
N GLY A 69 -6.36 -8.24 1.04
CA GLY A 69 -7.78 -8.42 0.77
C GLY A 69 -8.63 -7.40 1.48
N LYS A 70 -9.63 -6.91 0.81
CA LYS A 70 -10.58 -5.90 1.33
C LYS A 70 -9.82 -4.69 1.90
N LYS A 71 -10.01 -4.37 3.18
CA LYS A 71 -9.40 -3.19 3.80
C LYS A 71 -8.13 -3.49 4.58
N ASP A 72 -7.66 -4.74 4.55
CA ASP A 72 -6.46 -5.15 5.28
C ASP A 72 -5.23 -5.04 4.39
N PHE A 73 -4.13 -4.63 4.99
CA PHE A 73 -2.89 -4.48 4.24
C PHE A 73 -1.66 -4.71 5.13
N ILE A 74 -0.59 -5.19 4.49
CA ILE A 74 0.70 -5.35 5.15
C ILE A 74 1.62 -4.23 4.67
N HIS A 75 2.37 -3.65 5.60
CA HIS A 75 3.25 -2.53 5.28
C HIS A 75 4.37 -2.41 6.28
N GLN A 76 5.36 -1.60 5.96
CA GLN A 76 6.43 -1.27 6.88
C GLN A 76 6.39 0.21 7.21
N GLY A 77 6.01 0.53 8.44
CA GLY A 77 5.98 1.89 8.94
C GLY A 77 6.83 1.99 10.21
N GLY A 78 8.13 1.66 10.08
CA GLY A 78 9.01 1.51 11.22
C GLY A 78 9.22 0.04 11.54
N MET A 79 8.18 -0.77 11.42
CA MET A 79 8.23 -2.21 11.52
C MET A 79 7.18 -2.79 10.57
N VAL A 80 7.35 -4.04 10.19
CA VAL A 80 6.36 -4.71 9.35
C VAL A 80 5.15 -5.04 10.22
N SER A 81 3.97 -4.66 9.75
CA SER A 81 2.73 -4.91 10.48
C SER A 81 1.56 -5.04 9.52
N ILE A 82 0.46 -5.60 10.01
CA ILE A 82 -0.79 -5.70 9.28
C ILE A 82 -1.78 -4.78 9.96
N ASN A 83 -2.35 -3.86 9.17
CA ASN A 83 -3.36 -2.93 9.65
C ASN A 83 -4.58 -2.97 8.75
N SER A 84 -5.64 -2.31 9.18
CA SER A 84 -6.90 -2.25 8.44
C SER A 84 -7.41 -0.83 8.37
N LEU A 85 -8.12 -0.53 7.28
CA LEU A 85 -8.87 0.73 7.16
C LEU A 85 -10.32 0.55 7.62
N ASP A 86 -10.69 -0.65 8.10
CA ASP A 86 -12.01 -0.92 8.64
C ASP A 86 -12.08 -0.53 10.10
N GLU A 87 -12.94 0.43 10.42
CA GLU A 87 -13.10 0.95 11.77
C GLU A 87 -13.49 -0.12 12.79
N ASN A 88 -14.08 -1.20 12.34
CA ASN A 88 -14.53 -2.28 13.21
C ASN A 88 -13.47 -3.36 13.41
N SER A 89 -12.33 -3.23 12.76
CA SER A 89 -11.27 -4.22 12.86
C SER A 89 -10.38 -3.97 14.07
N SER A 90 -9.90 -5.03 14.71
CA SER A 90 -9.03 -4.91 15.88
C SER A 90 -7.70 -4.25 15.54
N ASN A 91 -7.26 -4.31 14.29
CA ASN A 91 -6.03 -3.69 13.83
C ASN A 91 -6.28 -2.41 13.01
N PHE A 92 -7.41 -1.77 13.23
CA PHE A 92 -7.74 -0.52 12.56
C PHE A 92 -6.70 0.56 12.84
N SER A 93 -6.32 1.29 11.80
CA SER A 93 -5.40 2.42 11.90
C SER A 93 -6.11 3.70 11.48
N PRO A 94 -6.51 4.55 12.42
CA PRO A 94 -7.16 5.83 12.07
C PRO A 94 -6.26 6.70 11.20
N ARG A 95 -4.96 6.74 11.51
CA ARG A 95 -4.03 7.55 10.73
C ARG A 95 -3.95 7.10 9.29
N ARG A 96 -3.95 5.79 9.04
CA ARG A 96 -3.87 5.29 7.67
C ARG A 96 -5.16 5.55 6.91
N LEU A 97 -6.31 5.47 7.57
CA LEU A 97 -7.56 5.84 6.92
C LEU A 97 -7.56 7.32 6.55
N GLU A 98 -7.10 8.18 7.46
CA GLU A 98 -7.03 9.63 7.24
C GLU A 98 -6.13 10.00 6.07
N THR A 99 -5.04 9.26 5.89
CA THR A 99 -4.04 9.57 4.87
C THR A 99 -4.16 8.71 3.62
N PHE A 100 -5.15 7.84 3.55
CA PHE A 100 -5.37 7.00 2.38
C PHE A 100 -5.66 7.87 1.15
N LEU A 101 -4.99 7.57 0.03
CA LEU A 101 -5.14 8.33 -1.21
C LEU A 101 -5.81 7.51 -2.32
N PHE A 102 -5.22 6.39 -2.72
CA PHE A 102 -5.75 5.58 -3.82
C PHE A 102 -5.09 4.21 -3.86
N ILE A 103 -5.58 3.37 -4.79
CA ILE A 103 -5.13 1.98 -4.96
C ILE A 103 -4.68 1.78 -6.40
N ARG A 104 -3.58 1.05 -6.59
CA ARG A 104 -3.10 0.62 -7.89
C ARG A 104 -3.05 -0.89 -7.97
N ARG A 105 -3.40 -1.44 -9.14
CA ARG A 105 -3.26 -2.88 -9.41
C ARG A 105 -2.27 -3.06 -10.54
N LEU A 106 -1.26 -3.89 -10.30
CA LEU A 106 -0.24 -4.14 -11.31
C LEU A 106 -0.76 -5.15 -12.34
N ASP A 107 -0.41 -4.92 -13.61
CA ASP A 107 -0.94 -5.73 -14.71
C ASP A 107 -0.39 -7.15 -14.73
N HIS A 108 0.64 -7.41 -13.95
CA HIS A 108 1.31 -8.72 -13.95
C HIS A 108 0.69 -9.70 -12.96
N LEU A 109 -0.31 -9.30 -12.22
CA LEU A 109 -0.91 -10.13 -11.18
C LEU A 109 -2.15 -10.86 -11.66
#